data_c58e0a3ecf1af921341a94278a5f51cf
#
_entry.id   c58e0a3ecf1af921341a94278a5f51cf
#
_cell.length_a   1.000
_cell.length_b   1.000
_cell.length_c   1.000
_cell.angle_alpha   90.00
_cell.angle_beta   90.00
_cell.angle_gamma   90.00
#
_symmetry.space_group_name_H-M   'P 1'
#
loop_
_entity.id
_entity.type
_entity.pdbx_description
1 polymer ?
#
loop_
_entity_poly.entity_id
_entity_poly.type
_entity_poly.pdbx_seq_one_letter_code
_entity_poly.pdbx_strand_id
1 'polypeptide(L)'
;DKNVEVSFTVPARQVTLLPAVEGPLSSLDGLLARHLEKHLKIYNSNDECVRDSEIQSSYDDNDYVRAQINFICENNGDEILIKNSSFFPVSIGHVHFARIKINDSDWQESIFTSSRQEATFSLLTGKSDQSKFEIFVDYIYLGFDHILEGYDHLAFLLAILLITFQFRKMLLSITGFTLGHSITLALASLGYVQPSGEAIEALIGFTILLVAYEALTIEEKNRYSFASILTLLIIILAGVSLFIGGTINIMTWIGLIIFTFFYNILLEDREQAERLNPLITIIFGLIHGFGFAGVLSELGLPKDGLVVGLLGFNLGVELGQILVVLIALTILFLLGKTYLSRYKGFVYDLTGMLLIALGVYWFVGRALGI
;
A
#
# COMPACT_ATOMS: atom_id res chain seq x y z
N ASP A 1 -13.48 -25.91 -25.69
CA ASP A 1 -12.25 -26.52 -25.13
C ASP A 1 -12.44 -26.83 -23.66
N LYS A 2 -12.08 -28.07 -23.28
CA LYS A 2 -12.21 -28.56 -21.89
C LYS A 2 -11.01 -28.17 -21.01
N ASN A 3 -10.07 -27.43 -21.55
CA ASN A 3 -8.80 -27.11 -20.88
C ASN A 3 -8.85 -25.68 -20.33
N VAL A 4 -8.46 -25.53 -19.06
CA VAL A 4 -8.27 -24.23 -18.40
C VAL A 4 -6.79 -24.12 -18.01
N GLU A 5 -6.11 -23.14 -18.60
CA GLU A 5 -4.74 -22.82 -18.27
C GLU A 5 -4.72 -21.64 -17.29
N VAL A 6 -4.03 -21.82 -16.16
CA VAL A 6 -3.86 -20.80 -15.14
C VAL A 6 -2.39 -20.42 -15.01
N SER A 7 -2.10 -19.14 -15.20
CA SER A 7 -0.80 -18.55 -14.85
C SER A 7 -0.94 -17.73 -13.58
N PHE A 8 -0.24 -18.14 -12.52
CA PHE A 8 -0.27 -17.49 -11.21
C PHE A 8 1.08 -16.82 -10.96
N THR A 9 1.08 -15.54 -10.63
CA THR A 9 2.31 -14.78 -10.37
C THR A 9 2.20 -14.07 -9.03
N VAL A 10 3.23 -14.18 -8.20
CA VAL A 10 3.25 -13.58 -6.86
C VAL A 10 4.67 -13.11 -6.52
N PRO A 11 4.84 -11.95 -5.80
CA PRO A 11 6.15 -11.52 -5.32
C PRO A 11 6.79 -12.59 -4.42
N ALA A 12 8.08 -12.84 -4.56
CA ALA A 12 8.82 -13.85 -3.80
C ALA A 12 8.69 -13.63 -2.28
N ARG A 13 8.68 -12.38 -1.83
CA ARG A 13 8.45 -11.99 -0.42
C ARG A 13 7.12 -12.51 0.15
N GLN A 14 6.09 -12.63 -0.67
CA GLN A 14 4.80 -13.18 -0.23
C GLN A 14 4.91 -14.70 -0.04
N VAL A 15 5.66 -15.38 -0.89
CA VAL A 15 5.89 -16.82 -0.77
C VAL A 15 6.66 -17.17 0.51
N THR A 16 7.54 -16.28 0.99
CA THR A 16 8.25 -16.49 2.26
C THR A 16 7.34 -16.48 3.50
N LEU A 17 6.11 -15.96 3.39
CA LEU A 17 5.11 -16.00 4.47
C LEU A 17 4.43 -17.38 4.60
N LEU A 18 4.56 -18.22 3.58
CA LEU A 18 3.97 -19.56 3.61
C LEU A 18 4.70 -20.44 4.63
N PRO A 19 3.99 -21.40 5.28
CA PRO A 19 4.61 -22.31 6.22
C PRO A 19 5.77 -23.06 5.57
N ALA A 20 6.93 -23.00 6.22
CA ALA A 20 8.11 -23.73 5.77
C ALA A 20 7.85 -25.26 5.80
N VAL A 21 8.35 -25.95 4.78
CA VAL A 21 8.25 -27.40 4.67
C VAL A 21 9.65 -27.99 4.50
N GLU A 22 9.94 -29.04 5.25
CA GLU A 22 11.20 -29.78 5.09
C GLU A 22 11.15 -30.67 3.85
N GLY A 23 12.24 -30.71 3.08
CA GLY A 23 12.40 -31.61 1.93
C GLY A 23 12.77 -30.92 0.61
N PRO A 24 12.74 -31.66 -0.51
CA PRO A 24 13.19 -31.16 -1.81
C PRO A 24 12.34 -30.00 -2.39
N LEU A 25 11.19 -29.68 -1.81
CA LEU A 25 10.30 -28.58 -2.16
C LEU A 25 10.42 -27.38 -1.20
N SER A 26 11.58 -27.19 -0.56
CA SER A 26 11.84 -26.00 0.28
C SER A 26 12.20 -24.75 -0.52
N SER A 27 12.33 -24.84 -1.84
CA SER A 27 12.48 -23.69 -2.74
C SER A 27 11.18 -22.88 -2.82
N LEU A 28 11.28 -21.56 -3.09
CA LEU A 28 10.11 -20.68 -3.16
C LEU A 28 9.07 -21.14 -4.18
N ASP A 29 9.54 -21.59 -5.34
CA ASP A 29 8.68 -22.16 -6.37
C ASP A 29 7.97 -23.45 -5.91
N GLY A 30 8.67 -24.35 -5.23
CA GLY A 30 8.07 -25.56 -4.64
C GLY A 30 7.04 -25.26 -3.53
N LEU A 31 7.29 -24.25 -2.69
CA LEU A 31 6.34 -23.79 -1.68
C LEU A 31 5.06 -23.25 -2.32
N LEU A 32 5.19 -22.42 -3.35
CA LEU A 32 4.03 -21.87 -4.07
C LEU A 32 3.22 -22.99 -4.74
N ALA A 33 3.85 -23.91 -5.45
CA ALA A 33 3.17 -25.01 -6.11
C ALA A 33 2.31 -25.81 -5.14
N ARG A 34 2.89 -26.23 -4.01
CA ARG A 34 2.16 -26.97 -2.97
C ARG A 34 1.03 -26.17 -2.34
N HIS A 35 1.23 -24.87 -2.15
CA HIS A 35 0.20 -24.01 -1.59
C HIS A 35 -1.00 -23.90 -2.54
N LEU A 36 -0.75 -23.68 -3.83
CA LEU A 36 -1.79 -23.58 -4.85
C LEU A 36 -2.57 -24.88 -5.04
N GLU A 37 -1.95 -26.05 -4.87
CA GLU A 37 -2.63 -27.35 -4.90
C GLU A 37 -3.82 -27.45 -3.94
N LYS A 38 -3.72 -26.78 -2.81
CA LYS A 38 -4.76 -26.83 -1.75
C LYS A 38 -5.76 -25.69 -1.86
N HIS A 39 -5.31 -24.54 -2.38
CA HIS A 39 -6.05 -23.29 -2.25
C HIS A 39 -6.64 -22.76 -3.56
N LEU A 40 -6.25 -23.32 -4.72
CA LEU A 40 -6.80 -22.97 -6.02
C LEU A 40 -7.58 -24.15 -6.60
N LYS A 41 -8.85 -23.96 -6.82
CA LYS A 41 -9.77 -24.96 -7.39
C LYS A 41 -10.63 -24.34 -8.47
N ILE A 42 -10.90 -25.12 -9.51
CA ILE A 42 -11.75 -24.71 -10.63
C ILE A 42 -12.87 -25.72 -10.76
N TYR A 43 -14.08 -25.22 -10.99
CA TYR A 43 -15.28 -26.03 -11.20
C TYR A 43 -15.92 -25.62 -12.52
N ASN A 44 -16.41 -26.60 -13.27
CA ASN A 44 -17.28 -26.35 -14.41
C ASN A 44 -18.71 -26.78 -14.00
N SER A 45 -19.60 -25.80 -13.86
CA SER A 45 -20.87 -25.95 -13.18
C SER A 45 -20.67 -26.45 -11.73
N ASN A 46 -20.97 -27.70 -11.43
CA ASN A 46 -20.82 -28.28 -10.09
C ASN A 46 -19.66 -29.28 -9.97
N ASP A 47 -18.96 -29.58 -11.07
CA ASP A 47 -17.93 -30.60 -11.07
C ASP A 47 -16.53 -29.97 -10.98
N GLU A 48 -15.72 -30.48 -10.06
CA GLU A 48 -14.31 -30.01 -9.90
C GLU A 48 -13.49 -30.47 -11.10
N CYS A 49 -12.81 -29.54 -11.76
CA CYS A 49 -11.90 -29.82 -12.85
C CYS A 49 -10.64 -30.48 -12.30
N VAL A 50 -10.17 -31.52 -12.98
CA VAL A 50 -8.99 -32.27 -12.56
C VAL A 50 -7.73 -31.61 -13.12
N ARG A 51 -6.68 -31.52 -12.31
CA ARG A 51 -5.40 -31.06 -12.78
C ARG A 51 -4.75 -32.08 -13.69
N ASP A 52 -4.31 -31.65 -14.88
CA ASP A 52 -3.74 -32.50 -15.92
C ASP A 52 -2.27 -32.91 -15.64
N SER A 53 -1.51 -32.01 -14.99
CA SER A 53 -0.08 -32.19 -14.75
C SER A 53 0.38 -31.61 -13.43
N GLU A 54 1.63 -31.88 -13.04
CA GLU A 54 2.26 -31.18 -11.91
C GLU A 54 2.38 -29.69 -12.20
N ILE A 55 2.26 -28.87 -11.13
CA ILE A 55 2.41 -27.41 -11.24
C ILE A 55 3.83 -27.08 -11.65
N GLN A 56 3.98 -26.45 -12.80
CA GLN A 56 5.27 -25.93 -13.25
C GLN A 56 5.48 -24.56 -12.61
N SER A 57 6.47 -24.48 -11.74
CA SER A 57 6.81 -23.25 -11.05
C SER A 57 8.23 -22.81 -11.34
N SER A 58 8.46 -21.49 -11.42
CA SER A 58 9.75 -20.90 -11.70
C SER A 58 9.93 -19.59 -10.93
N TYR A 59 11.15 -19.32 -10.51
CA TYR A 59 11.55 -18.04 -9.96
C TYR A 59 12.05 -17.13 -11.08
N ASP A 60 11.59 -15.87 -11.11
CA ASP A 60 11.96 -14.87 -12.12
C ASP A 60 13.00 -13.91 -11.55
N ASP A 61 13.89 -13.38 -12.40
CA ASP A 61 14.93 -12.40 -12.04
C ASP A 61 14.38 -11.07 -11.48
N ASN A 62 13.07 -10.85 -11.62
CA ASN A 62 12.37 -9.68 -11.09
C ASN A 62 11.78 -9.88 -9.69
N ASP A 63 12.23 -10.86 -8.91
CA ASP A 63 11.71 -11.21 -7.59
C ASP A 63 10.25 -11.73 -7.55
N TYR A 64 9.79 -12.35 -8.66
CA TYR A 64 8.49 -13.00 -8.73
C TYR A 64 8.64 -14.53 -8.83
N VAL A 65 7.66 -15.22 -8.23
CA VAL A 65 7.47 -16.65 -8.42
C VAL A 65 6.24 -16.85 -9.31
N ARG A 66 6.40 -17.60 -10.40
CA ARG A 66 5.31 -17.92 -11.33
C ARG A 66 4.98 -19.40 -11.25
N ALA A 67 3.69 -19.73 -11.32
CA ALA A 67 3.20 -21.09 -11.41
C ALA A 67 2.24 -21.22 -12.60
N GLN A 68 2.42 -22.25 -13.41
CA GLN A 68 1.51 -22.61 -14.49
C GLN A 68 0.80 -23.92 -14.14
N ILE A 69 -0.51 -23.92 -14.27
CA ILE A 69 -1.38 -25.03 -13.87
C ILE A 69 -2.39 -25.27 -14.99
N ASN A 70 -2.50 -26.50 -15.43
CA ASN A 70 -3.47 -26.92 -16.44
C ASN A 70 -4.56 -27.78 -15.77
N PHE A 71 -5.82 -27.45 -16.04
CA PHE A 71 -6.98 -28.19 -15.58
C PHE A 71 -7.78 -28.74 -16.76
N ILE A 72 -8.29 -29.93 -16.62
CA ILE A 72 -9.24 -30.55 -17.55
C ILE A 72 -10.60 -30.64 -16.88
N CYS A 73 -11.60 -30.09 -17.53
CA CYS A 73 -13.01 -30.13 -17.08
C CYS A 73 -13.78 -31.14 -17.92
N GLU A 74 -14.34 -32.17 -17.29
CA GLU A 74 -15.01 -33.25 -18.01
C GLU A 74 -16.35 -32.84 -18.63
N ASN A 75 -17.07 -31.93 -17.94
CA ASN A 75 -18.40 -31.48 -18.37
C ASN A 75 -18.36 -30.20 -19.22
N ASN A 76 -19.33 -30.03 -20.10
CA ASN A 76 -19.57 -28.81 -20.87
C ASN A 76 -20.67 -28.01 -20.17
N GLY A 77 -20.33 -27.40 -19.02
CA GLY A 77 -21.24 -26.48 -18.38
C GLY A 77 -21.15 -25.08 -18.99
N ASP A 78 -22.10 -24.23 -18.66
CA ASP A 78 -22.17 -22.85 -19.15
C ASP A 78 -21.40 -21.85 -18.29
N GLU A 79 -20.85 -22.30 -17.14
CA GLU A 79 -20.19 -21.46 -16.17
C GLU A 79 -18.93 -22.11 -15.61
N ILE A 80 -17.90 -21.29 -15.41
CA ILE A 80 -16.69 -21.66 -14.67
C ILE A 80 -16.67 -20.93 -13.34
N LEU A 81 -16.60 -21.68 -12.23
CA LEU A 81 -16.40 -21.17 -10.89
C LEU A 81 -14.93 -21.35 -10.49
N ILE A 82 -14.26 -20.29 -10.14
CA ILE A 82 -12.90 -20.28 -9.61
C ILE A 82 -12.98 -20.02 -8.10
N LYS A 83 -12.38 -20.91 -7.31
CA LYS A 83 -12.19 -20.74 -5.87
C LYS A 83 -10.69 -20.54 -5.60
N ASN A 84 -10.35 -19.40 -5.04
CA ASN A 84 -8.98 -19.07 -4.68
C ASN A 84 -8.94 -18.58 -3.24
N SER A 85 -8.40 -19.40 -2.34
CA SER A 85 -8.16 -19.04 -0.93
C SER A 85 -6.69 -18.90 -0.60
N SER A 86 -5.82 -18.84 -1.62
CA SER A 86 -4.37 -18.73 -1.43
C SER A 86 -3.98 -17.42 -0.76
N PHE A 87 -2.98 -17.47 0.11
CA PHE A 87 -2.39 -16.36 0.86
C PHE A 87 -3.29 -15.66 1.90
N PHE A 88 -4.62 -15.70 1.81
CA PHE A 88 -5.49 -15.04 2.80
C PHE A 88 -5.27 -15.47 4.26
N PRO A 89 -4.93 -16.75 4.56
CA PRO A 89 -4.62 -17.15 5.94
C PRO A 89 -3.31 -16.57 6.50
N VAL A 90 -2.37 -16.16 5.63
CA VAL A 90 -1.03 -15.70 6.02
C VAL A 90 -0.81 -14.19 5.77
N SER A 91 -1.70 -13.56 5.00
CA SER A 91 -1.66 -12.12 4.72
C SER A 91 -3.09 -11.60 4.60
N ILE A 92 -3.57 -10.90 5.62
CA ILE A 92 -4.99 -10.47 5.74
C ILE A 92 -5.38 -9.50 4.61
N GLY A 93 -4.50 -8.58 4.22
CA GLY A 93 -4.73 -7.62 3.13
C GLY A 93 -4.36 -8.13 1.74
N HIS A 94 -4.08 -9.43 1.59
CA HIS A 94 -3.71 -9.98 0.29
C HIS A 94 -4.89 -9.94 -0.69
N VAL A 95 -4.61 -9.59 -1.93
CA VAL A 95 -5.61 -9.51 -3.00
C VAL A 95 -5.06 -10.19 -4.23
N HIS A 96 -5.87 -11.04 -4.86
CA HIS A 96 -5.56 -11.62 -6.15
C HIS A 96 -6.39 -10.96 -7.24
N PHE A 97 -5.73 -10.58 -8.30
CA PHE A 97 -6.37 -10.11 -9.52
C PHE A 97 -6.32 -11.23 -10.55
N ALA A 98 -7.47 -11.65 -11.04
CA ALA A 98 -7.59 -12.66 -12.06
C ALA A 98 -8.03 -12.04 -13.38
N ARG A 99 -7.32 -12.39 -14.44
CA ARG A 99 -7.72 -12.13 -15.82
C ARG A 99 -8.09 -13.44 -16.48
N ILE A 100 -9.28 -13.50 -17.01
CA ILE A 100 -9.82 -14.71 -17.62
C ILE A 100 -10.20 -14.40 -19.06
N LYS A 101 -9.71 -15.23 -19.96
CA LYS A 101 -10.06 -15.18 -21.36
C LYS A 101 -10.76 -16.48 -21.74
N ILE A 102 -11.97 -16.37 -22.26
CA ILE A 102 -12.77 -17.51 -22.71
C ILE A 102 -12.75 -17.52 -24.23
N ASN A 103 -12.07 -18.49 -24.82
CA ASN A 103 -11.85 -18.61 -26.27
C ASN A 103 -11.27 -17.29 -26.85
N ASP A 104 -11.92 -16.71 -27.86
CA ASP A 104 -11.52 -15.45 -28.50
C ASP A 104 -12.30 -14.22 -27.95
N SER A 105 -12.95 -14.35 -26.78
CA SER A 105 -13.63 -13.23 -26.15
C SER A 105 -12.65 -12.19 -25.58
N ASP A 106 -13.15 -11.02 -25.19
CA ASP A 106 -12.37 -10.05 -24.45
C ASP A 106 -11.99 -10.59 -23.07
N TRP A 107 -10.89 -10.05 -22.51
CA TRP A 107 -10.45 -10.39 -21.16
C TRP A 107 -11.47 -9.94 -20.12
N GLN A 108 -11.85 -10.88 -19.26
CA GLN A 108 -12.65 -10.61 -18.07
C GLN A 108 -11.75 -10.56 -16.86
N GLU A 109 -12.09 -9.71 -15.92
CA GLU A 109 -11.28 -9.51 -14.73
C GLU A 109 -12.14 -9.71 -13.49
N SER A 110 -11.53 -10.26 -12.45
CA SER A 110 -12.15 -10.46 -11.15
C SER A 110 -11.12 -10.28 -10.05
N ILE A 111 -11.61 -9.92 -8.87
CA ILE A 111 -10.80 -9.70 -7.68
C ILE A 111 -11.18 -10.74 -6.64
N PHE A 112 -10.17 -11.38 -6.06
CA PHE A 112 -10.34 -12.23 -4.89
C PHE A 112 -9.73 -11.53 -3.68
N THR A 113 -10.52 -11.49 -2.60
CA THR A 113 -10.14 -10.93 -1.30
C THR A 113 -10.39 -11.98 -0.22
N SER A 114 -9.97 -11.70 1.01
CA SER A 114 -10.27 -12.58 2.16
C SER A 114 -11.78 -12.80 2.36
N SER A 115 -12.62 -11.82 2.02
CA SER A 115 -14.08 -11.88 2.11
C SER A 115 -14.73 -12.48 0.86
N ARG A 116 -14.02 -12.51 -0.26
CA ARG A 116 -14.52 -12.99 -1.56
C ARG A 116 -13.51 -13.91 -2.22
N GLN A 117 -13.62 -15.19 -1.95
CA GLN A 117 -12.70 -16.22 -2.42
C GLN A 117 -13.20 -16.98 -3.65
N GLU A 118 -14.36 -16.59 -4.20
CA GLU A 118 -15.01 -17.26 -5.33
C GLU A 118 -15.44 -16.24 -6.40
N ALA A 119 -15.30 -16.63 -7.67
CA ALA A 119 -15.77 -15.86 -8.81
C ALA A 119 -16.33 -16.78 -9.90
N THR A 120 -17.52 -16.45 -10.43
CA THR A 120 -18.19 -17.20 -11.49
C THR A 120 -18.09 -16.44 -12.81
N PHE A 121 -17.83 -17.17 -13.88
CA PHE A 121 -17.69 -16.65 -15.24
C PHE A 121 -18.59 -17.44 -16.20
N SER A 122 -19.44 -16.72 -16.92
CA SER A 122 -20.31 -17.33 -17.92
C SER A 122 -19.55 -17.61 -19.21
N LEU A 123 -19.54 -18.84 -19.65
CA LEU A 123 -18.97 -19.27 -20.94
C LEU A 123 -19.78 -18.80 -22.15
N LEU A 124 -21.08 -18.49 -21.96
CA LEU A 124 -21.98 -18.06 -23.01
C LEU A 124 -21.94 -16.58 -23.29
N THR A 125 -21.92 -15.75 -22.24
CA THR A 125 -22.01 -14.29 -22.37
C THR A 125 -20.63 -13.62 -22.38
N GLY A 126 -19.60 -14.33 -21.96
CA GLY A 126 -18.27 -13.77 -21.80
C GLY A 126 -18.24 -12.62 -20.79
N LYS A 127 -19.11 -12.59 -19.78
CA LYS A 127 -19.16 -11.56 -18.74
C LYS A 127 -19.02 -12.18 -17.36
N SER A 128 -18.25 -11.53 -16.48
CA SER A 128 -18.31 -11.84 -15.06
C SER A 128 -19.61 -11.30 -14.48
N ASP A 129 -20.21 -12.02 -13.53
CA ASP A 129 -21.43 -11.59 -12.84
C ASP A 129 -21.20 -10.41 -11.88
N GLN A 130 -19.99 -9.84 -11.85
CA GLN A 130 -19.64 -8.79 -10.90
C GLN A 130 -20.27 -7.46 -11.27
N SER A 131 -21.17 -6.98 -10.42
CA SER A 131 -21.78 -5.67 -10.59
C SER A 131 -20.77 -4.55 -10.25
N LYS A 132 -20.91 -3.37 -10.85
CA LYS A 132 -20.10 -2.19 -10.52
C LYS A 132 -20.18 -1.80 -9.04
N PHE A 133 -21.32 -2.10 -8.40
CA PHE A 133 -21.52 -1.83 -6.97
C PHE A 133 -20.69 -2.79 -6.11
N GLU A 134 -20.60 -4.06 -6.46
CA GLU A 134 -19.74 -5.03 -5.76
C GLU A 134 -18.28 -4.65 -5.90
N ILE A 135 -17.83 -4.27 -7.10
CA ILE A 135 -16.46 -3.74 -7.32
C ILE A 135 -16.22 -2.54 -6.38
N PHE A 136 -17.14 -1.59 -6.32
CA PHE A 136 -17.01 -0.41 -5.47
C PHE A 136 -16.85 -0.79 -3.98
N VAL A 137 -17.68 -1.72 -3.49
CA VAL A 137 -17.62 -2.19 -2.10
C VAL A 137 -16.34 -2.95 -1.80
N ASP A 138 -15.91 -3.86 -2.69
CA ASP A 138 -14.66 -4.62 -2.53
C ASP A 138 -13.45 -3.68 -2.43
N TYR A 139 -13.44 -2.61 -3.24
CA TYR A 139 -12.36 -1.61 -3.19
C TYR A 139 -12.43 -0.70 -1.96
N ILE A 140 -13.61 -0.45 -1.37
CA ILE A 140 -13.70 0.22 -0.07
C ILE A 140 -12.99 -0.62 0.99
N TYR A 141 -13.26 -1.93 1.06
CA TYR A 141 -12.58 -2.81 2.00
C TYR A 141 -11.07 -2.83 1.76
N LEU A 142 -10.64 -2.93 0.50
CA LEU A 142 -9.23 -2.91 0.13
C LEU A 142 -8.52 -1.61 0.58
N GLY A 143 -9.13 -0.45 0.35
CA GLY A 143 -8.58 0.83 0.78
C GLY A 143 -8.56 0.98 2.31
N PHE A 144 -9.57 0.46 2.99
CA PHE A 144 -9.65 0.44 4.45
C PHE A 144 -8.53 -0.43 5.06
N ASP A 145 -8.37 -1.66 4.57
CA ASP A 145 -7.33 -2.59 5.02
C ASP A 145 -5.93 -2.05 4.71
N HIS A 146 -5.75 -1.41 3.54
CA HIS A 146 -4.49 -0.77 3.16
C HIS A 146 -4.00 0.24 4.21
N ILE A 147 -4.90 1.04 4.80
CA ILE A 147 -4.54 1.98 5.87
C ILE A 147 -4.22 1.26 7.18
N LEU A 148 -4.97 0.24 7.54
CA LEU A 148 -4.75 -0.48 8.81
C LEU A 148 -3.46 -1.30 8.79
N GLU A 149 -3.05 -1.81 7.65
CA GLU A 149 -1.83 -2.58 7.46
C GLU A 149 -0.61 -1.71 7.10
N GLY A 150 -0.83 -0.50 6.58
CA GLY A 150 0.20 0.46 6.21
C GLY A 150 0.83 1.14 7.42
N TYR A 151 1.92 0.57 7.98
CA TYR A 151 2.63 1.17 9.13
C TYR A 151 3.12 2.59 8.85
N ASP A 152 3.45 2.91 7.61
CA ASP A 152 3.83 4.25 7.13
C ASP A 152 2.65 5.23 7.21
N HIS A 153 1.46 4.83 6.79
CA HIS A 153 0.24 5.62 6.91
C HIS A 153 -0.13 5.86 8.37
N LEU A 154 -0.04 4.82 9.20
CA LEU A 154 -0.31 4.94 10.64
C LEU A 154 0.70 5.88 11.33
N ALA A 155 1.99 5.76 11.01
CA ALA A 155 3.04 6.63 11.53
C ALA A 155 2.84 8.08 11.08
N PHE A 156 2.47 8.30 9.81
CA PHE A 156 2.18 9.62 9.27
C PHE A 156 0.96 10.27 9.94
N LEU A 157 -0.14 9.52 10.13
CA LEU A 157 -1.33 10.00 10.86
C LEU A 157 -1.00 10.39 12.30
N LEU A 158 -0.18 9.59 12.99
CA LEU A 158 0.28 9.92 14.33
C LEU A 158 1.14 11.17 14.34
N ALA A 159 2.01 11.37 13.34
CA ALA A 159 2.83 12.58 13.22
C ALA A 159 1.96 13.84 13.03
N ILE A 160 0.95 13.80 12.16
CA ILE A 160 0.01 14.92 11.99
C ILE A 160 -0.80 15.15 13.29
N LEU A 161 -1.17 14.10 14.00
CA LEU A 161 -1.88 14.21 15.28
C LEU A 161 -1.06 14.97 16.33
N LEU A 162 0.27 14.89 16.30
CA LEU A 162 1.13 15.69 17.19
C LEU A 162 1.07 17.19 16.87
N ILE A 163 0.81 17.59 15.61
CA ILE A 163 0.68 19.00 15.23
C ILE A 163 -0.68 19.56 15.68
N THR A 164 -1.78 18.81 15.46
CA THR A 164 -3.12 19.28 15.82
C THR A 164 -3.98 18.18 16.44
N PHE A 165 -4.66 18.55 17.54
CA PHE A 165 -5.65 17.68 18.19
C PHE A 165 -7.09 18.10 17.85
N GLN A 166 -7.28 19.09 16.96
CA GLN A 166 -8.61 19.57 16.57
C GLN A 166 -9.16 18.68 15.46
N PHE A 167 -10.21 17.92 15.76
CA PHE A 167 -10.82 16.96 14.83
C PHE A 167 -11.12 17.57 13.44
N ARG A 168 -11.66 18.79 13.38
CA ARG A 168 -11.98 19.45 12.11
C ARG A 168 -10.72 19.71 11.26
N LYS A 169 -9.63 20.18 11.87
CA LYS A 169 -8.37 20.43 11.16
C LYS A 169 -7.73 19.10 10.72
N MET A 170 -7.82 18.09 11.59
CA MET A 170 -7.35 16.75 11.28
C MET A 170 -8.10 16.15 10.09
N LEU A 171 -9.45 16.29 10.08
CA LEU A 171 -10.26 15.81 8.95
C LEU A 171 -9.87 16.49 7.64
N LEU A 172 -9.64 17.81 7.64
CA LEU A 172 -9.17 18.53 6.44
C LEU A 172 -7.79 18.04 5.97
N SER A 173 -6.89 17.72 6.90
CA SER A 173 -5.57 17.16 6.56
C SER A 173 -5.69 15.74 5.99
N ILE A 174 -6.57 14.91 6.55
CA ILE A 174 -6.89 13.56 6.02
C ILE A 174 -7.43 13.67 4.60
N THR A 175 -8.46 14.49 4.38
CA THR A 175 -9.05 14.67 3.04
C THR A 175 -8.02 15.24 2.05
N GLY A 176 -7.18 16.19 2.48
CA GLY A 176 -6.07 16.69 1.66
C GLY A 176 -5.11 15.58 1.23
N PHE A 177 -4.69 14.74 2.19
CA PHE A 177 -3.83 13.59 1.92
C PHE A 177 -4.50 12.62 0.94
N THR A 178 -5.75 12.22 1.19
CA THR A 178 -6.49 11.29 0.31
C THR A 178 -6.65 11.86 -1.10
N LEU A 179 -6.85 13.17 -1.24
CA LEU A 179 -6.92 13.82 -2.55
C LEU A 179 -5.58 13.68 -3.32
N GLY A 180 -4.46 14.02 -2.68
CA GLY A 180 -3.13 13.86 -3.28
C GLY A 180 -2.85 12.39 -3.65
N HIS A 181 -3.13 11.48 -2.71
CA HIS A 181 -2.99 10.04 -2.90
C HIS A 181 -3.80 9.52 -4.10
N SER A 182 -5.05 9.95 -4.22
CA SER A 182 -5.95 9.59 -5.32
C SER A 182 -5.42 10.01 -6.68
N ILE A 183 -4.85 11.22 -6.78
CA ILE A 183 -4.32 11.75 -8.04
C ILE A 183 -3.15 10.88 -8.53
N THR A 184 -2.17 10.61 -7.67
CA THR A 184 -0.98 9.84 -8.07
C THR A 184 -1.28 8.36 -8.27
N LEU A 185 -2.18 7.80 -7.46
CA LEU A 185 -2.68 6.44 -7.66
C LEU A 185 -3.36 6.29 -9.03
N ALA A 186 -4.21 7.26 -9.42
CA ALA A 186 -4.86 7.25 -10.73
C ALA A 186 -3.86 7.39 -11.88
N LEU A 187 -2.88 8.33 -11.78
CA LEU A 187 -1.86 8.52 -12.80
C LEU A 187 -1.02 7.26 -13.02
N ALA A 188 -0.66 6.58 -11.95
CA ALA A 188 0.13 5.36 -12.03
C ALA A 188 -0.70 4.18 -12.54
N SER A 189 -1.95 4.02 -12.07
CA SER A 189 -2.86 2.95 -12.57
C SER A 189 -3.18 3.09 -14.05
N LEU A 190 -3.18 4.32 -14.58
CA LEU A 190 -3.35 4.59 -16.01
C LEU A 190 -2.03 4.44 -16.81
N GLY A 191 -0.92 4.15 -16.14
CA GLY A 191 0.38 3.96 -16.78
C GLY A 191 1.09 5.24 -17.21
N TYR A 192 0.61 6.42 -16.79
CA TYR A 192 1.24 7.70 -17.13
C TYR A 192 2.58 7.92 -16.40
N VAL A 193 2.72 7.37 -15.20
CA VAL A 193 3.92 7.52 -14.36
C VAL A 193 4.26 6.18 -13.71
N GLN A 194 5.51 5.77 -13.80
CA GLN A 194 6.04 4.57 -13.17
C GLN A 194 7.28 4.96 -12.34
N PRO A 195 7.10 5.35 -11.08
CA PRO A 195 8.22 5.72 -10.22
C PRO A 195 8.97 4.47 -9.73
N SER A 196 10.23 4.66 -9.35
CA SER A 196 11.00 3.64 -8.64
C SER A 196 10.41 3.40 -7.24
N GLY A 197 10.06 2.16 -6.90
CA GLY A 197 9.48 1.79 -5.61
C GLY A 197 10.37 2.22 -4.44
N GLU A 198 11.67 1.91 -4.50
CA GLU A 198 12.63 2.25 -3.44
C GLU A 198 12.73 3.76 -3.20
N ALA A 199 12.76 4.56 -4.28
CA ALA A 199 12.80 6.02 -4.15
C ALA A 199 11.52 6.57 -3.49
N ILE A 200 10.35 6.03 -3.84
CA ILE A 200 9.08 6.42 -3.22
C ILE A 200 9.03 6.01 -1.75
N GLU A 201 9.44 4.80 -1.40
CA GLU A 201 9.50 4.34 0.00
C GLU A 201 10.45 5.24 0.83
N ALA A 202 11.58 5.67 0.27
CA ALA A 202 12.46 6.65 0.89
C ALA A 202 11.75 8.00 1.13
N LEU A 203 11.03 8.51 0.12
CA LEU A 203 10.28 9.76 0.23
C LEU A 203 9.15 9.67 1.27
N ILE A 204 8.46 8.53 1.38
CA ILE A 204 7.48 8.26 2.42
C ILE A 204 8.12 8.37 3.81
N GLY A 205 9.25 7.70 4.05
CA GLY A 205 10.01 7.82 5.30
C GLY A 205 10.43 9.27 5.60
N PHE A 206 10.85 10.01 4.58
CA PHE A 206 11.18 11.44 4.69
C PHE A 206 9.98 12.29 5.11
N THR A 207 8.77 12.05 4.59
CA THR A 207 7.58 12.83 4.99
C THR A 207 7.22 12.61 6.46
N ILE A 208 7.33 11.38 6.95
CA ILE A 208 7.10 11.04 8.36
C ILE A 208 8.14 11.74 9.26
N LEU A 209 9.42 11.65 8.90
CA LEU A 209 10.51 12.35 9.57
C LEU A 209 10.22 13.83 9.67
N LEU A 210 9.86 14.47 8.56
CA LEU A 210 9.69 15.92 8.48
C LEU A 210 8.53 16.41 9.35
N VAL A 211 7.36 15.74 9.29
CA VAL A 211 6.18 16.09 10.08
C VAL A 211 6.42 15.86 11.58
N ALA A 212 7.05 14.74 11.95
CA ALA A 212 7.36 14.45 13.35
C ALA A 212 8.41 15.44 13.91
N TYR A 213 9.41 15.79 13.10
CA TYR A 213 10.42 16.81 13.46
C TYR A 213 9.77 18.18 13.65
N GLU A 214 8.89 18.59 12.74
CA GLU A 214 8.12 19.83 12.88
C GLU A 214 7.33 19.86 14.18
N ALA A 215 6.57 18.78 14.47
CA ALA A 215 5.75 18.72 15.68
C ALA A 215 6.53 18.98 16.96
N LEU A 216 7.80 18.48 17.05
CA LEU A 216 8.65 18.66 18.22
C LEU A 216 9.38 20.01 18.26
N THR A 217 9.61 20.65 17.12
CA THR A 217 10.46 21.86 17.04
C THR A 217 9.71 23.15 16.79
N ILE A 218 8.40 23.07 16.49
CA ILE A 218 7.60 24.23 16.06
C ILE A 218 7.50 25.35 17.11
N GLU A 219 7.55 25.02 18.39
CA GLU A 219 7.50 26.00 19.51
C GLU A 219 8.90 26.37 20.06
N GLU A 220 9.96 25.80 19.46
CA GLU A 220 11.31 26.03 19.95
C GLU A 220 11.88 27.40 19.55
N LYS A 221 12.50 28.12 20.49
CA LYS A 221 13.10 29.47 20.25
C LYS A 221 14.17 29.47 19.19
N ASN A 222 14.90 28.36 19.03
CA ASN A 222 16.03 28.20 18.10
C ASN A 222 15.62 27.45 16.81
N ARG A 223 14.37 27.53 16.40
CA ARG A 223 13.80 26.79 15.28
C ARG A 223 14.62 26.90 13.99
N TYR A 224 15.07 28.10 13.62
CA TYR A 224 15.91 28.29 12.41
C TYR A 224 17.24 27.53 12.49
N SER A 225 17.81 27.38 13.70
CA SER A 225 19.01 26.57 13.92
C SER A 225 18.69 25.08 13.69
N PHE A 226 17.58 24.59 14.20
CA PHE A 226 17.13 23.22 13.99
C PHE A 226 16.82 22.95 12.51
N ALA A 227 16.16 23.88 11.82
CA ALA A 227 15.88 23.82 10.38
C ALA A 227 17.17 23.70 9.55
N SER A 228 18.17 24.51 9.90
CA SER A 228 19.48 24.50 9.23
C SER A 228 20.23 23.19 9.47
N ILE A 229 20.15 22.63 10.69
CA ILE A 229 20.75 21.33 11.02
C ILE A 229 20.10 20.22 10.20
N LEU A 230 18.76 20.16 10.14
CA LEU A 230 18.07 19.14 9.34
C LEU A 230 18.43 19.23 7.86
N THR A 231 18.42 20.45 7.30
CA THR A 231 18.82 20.67 5.90
C THR A 231 20.28 20.24 5.66
N LEU A 232 21.20 20.56 6.57
CA LEU A 232 22.61 20.13 6.49
C LEU A 232 22.73 18.60 6.52
N LEU A 233 21.98 17.93 7.41
CA LEU A 233 21.99 16.46 7.48
C LEU A 233 21.50 15.83 6.18
N ILE A 234 20.48 16.41 5.53
CA ILE A 234 19.98 15.93 4.22
C ILE A 234 21.04 16.17 3.12
N ILE A 235 21.75 17.29 3.13
CA ILE A 235 22.85 17.55 2.19
C ILE A 235 23.98 16.53 2.37
N ILE A 236 24.36 16.22 3.60
CA ILE A 236 25.39 15.20 3.89
C ILE A 236 24.91 13.82 3.41
N LEU A 237 23.65 13.44 3.71
CA LEU A 237 23.10 12.17 3.28
C LEU A 237 23.03 12.07 1.74
N ALA A 238 22.66 13.16 1.06
CA ALA A 238 22.68 13.24 -0.40
C ALA A 238 24.08 12.98 -0.95
N GLY A 239 25.11 13.63 -0.37
CA GLY A 239 26.49 13.40 -0.76
C GLY A 239 26.94 11.95 -0.58
N VAL A 240 26.59 11.33 0.56
CA VAL A 240 26.89 9.91 0.83
C VAL A 240 26.17 9.01 -0.16
N SER A 241 24.85 9.21 -0.35
CA SER A 241 24.02 8.42 -1.27
C SER A 241 24.56 8.47 -2.71
N LEU A 242 24.89 9.64 -3.20
CA LEU A 242 25.45 9.80 -4.54
C LEU A 242 26.85 9.18 -4.68
N PHE A 243 27.64 9.16 -3.59
CA PHE A 243 28.96 8.53 -3.59
C PHE A 243 28.91 7.00 -3.65
N ILE A 244 27.96 6.38 -2.93
CA ILE A 244 27.82 4.92 -2.85
C ILE A 244 26.89 4.34 -3.92
N GLY A 245 26.24 5.19 -4.74
CA GLY A 245 25.28 4.73 -5.77
C GLY A 245 23.92 4.37 -5.21
N GLY A 246 23.41 5.17 -4.24
CA GLY A 246 22.10 4.98 -3.65
C GLY A 246 20.91 5.13 -4.65
N THR A 247 19.73 4.82 -4.22
CA THR A 247 18.51 4.67 -5.05
C THR A 247 17.91 6.00 -5.53
N ILE A 248 18.19 7.10 -4.82
CA ILE A 248 17.64 8.43 -5.11
C ILE A 248 18.53 9.19 -6.10
N ASN A 249 17.93 9.67 -7.19
CA ASN A 249 18.65 10.46 -8.18
C ASN A 249 18.94 11.89 -7.69
N ILE A 250 19.93 12.56 -8.33
CA ILE A 250 20.39 13.91 -7.93
C ILE A 250 19.28 14.97 -7.97
N MET A 251 18.35 14.90 -8.93
CA MET A 251 17.28 15.89 -9.03
C MET A 251 16.30 15.79 -7.86
N THR A 252 16.01 14.57 -7.42
CA THR A 252 15.19 14.32 -6.22
C THR A 252 15.88 14.85 -4.98
N TRP A 253 17.20 14.64 -4.81
CA TRP A 253 17.97 15.21 -3.71
C TRP A 253 17.93 16.73 -3.69
N ILE A 254 18.11 17.39 -4.84
CA ILE A 254 18.01 18.85 -4.95
C ILE A 254 16.60 19.30 -4.53
N GLY A 255 15.56 18.62 -5.01
CA GLY A 255 14.18 18.91 -4.62
C GLY A 255 13.94 18.77 -3.12
N LEU A 256 14.44 17.69 -2.48
CA LEU A 256 14.32 17.47 -1.03
C LEU A 256 15.03 18.56 -0.21
N ILE A 257 16.25 18.96 -0.60
CA ILE A 257 17.01 20.01 0.07
C ILE A 257 16.26 21.34 0.01
N ILE A 258 15.82 21.74 -1.20
CA ILE A 258 15.07 22.98 -1.42
C ILE A 258 13.75 22.93 -0.63
N PHE A 259 13.01 21.82 -0.74
CA PHE A 259 11.74 21.65 -0.04
C PHE A 259 11.91 21.74 1.48
N THR A 260 12.90 21.03 2.05
CA THR A 260 13.17 21.06 3.51
C THR A 260 13.50 22.45 3.98
N PHE A 261 14.36 23.17 3.24
CA PHE A 261 14.75 24.53 3.59
C PHE A 261 13.53 25.47 3.61
N PHE A 262 12.76 25.52 2.53
CA PHE A 262 11.60 26.41 2.45
C PHE A 262 10.45 25.99 3.36
N TYR A 263 10.22 24.68 3.53
CA TYR A 263 9.22 24.15 4.46
C TYR A 263 9.45 24.66 5.89
N ASN A 264 10.67 24.57 6.38
CA ASN A 264 11.00 25.01 7.73
C ASN A 264 10.97 26.54 7.90
N ILE A 265 11.19 27.31 6.84
CA ILE A 265 11.07 28.78 6.87
C ILE A 265 9.59 29.20 6.83
N LEU A 266 8.78 28.52 6.01
CA LEU A 266 7.38 28.88 5.81
C LEU A 266 6.52 28.71 7.05
N LEU A 267 6.83 27.71 7.88
CA LEU A 267 6.04 27.40 9.08
C LEU A 267 6.64 28.13 10.29
N GLU A 268 6.11 29.29 10.65
CA GLU A 268 6.65 30.14 11.73
C GLU A 268 6.20 29.72 13.13
N ASP A 269 4.94 29.24 13.24
CA ASP A 269 4.34 28.83 14.51
C ASP A 269 3.32 27.69 14.31
N ARG A 270 2.79 27.16 15.41
CA ARG A 270 1.81 26.08 15.42
C ARG A 270 0.50 26.48 14.72
N GLU A 271 0.03 27.70 14.84
CA GLU A 271 -1.21 28.15 14.23
C GLU A 271 -1.09 28.14 12.70
N GLN A 272 0.04 28.60 12.18
CA GLN A 272 0.35 28.59 10.76
C GLN A 272 0.53 27.17 10.24
N ALA A 273 1.22 26.30 10.97
CA ALA A 273 1.35 24.89 10.63
C ALA A 273 -0.04 24.21 10.53
N GLU A 274 -0.88 24.35 11.55
CA GLU A 274 -2.24 23.82 11.54
C GLU A 274 -3.11 24.38 10.39
N ARG A 275 -2.87 25.62 9.98
CA ARG A 275 -3.58 26.26 8.87
C ARG A 275 -3.12 25.73 7.51
N LEU A 276 -1.82 25.49 7.34
CA LEU A 276 -1.23 25.03 6.07
C LEU A 276 -1.24 23.50 5.93
N ASN A 277 -1.41 22.77 7.03
CA ASN A 277 -1.40 21.30 7.04
C ASN A 277 -2.26 20.65 5.95
N PRO A 278 -3.50 21.08 5.66
CA PRO A 278 -4.29 20.47 4.60
C PRO A 278 -3.67 20.60 3.21
N LEU A 279 -2.95 21.68 2.94
CA LEU A 279 -2.24 21.87 1.66
C LEU A 279 -0.97 21.02 1.61
N ILE A 280 -0.24 20.96 2.71
CA ILE A 280 0.99 20.18 2.85
C ILE A 280 0.67 18.69 2.73
N THR A 281 -0.41 18.23 3.35
CA THR A 281 -0.85 16.82 3.28
C THR A 281 -1.26 16.39 1.88
N ILE A 282 -1.74 17.30 1.00
CA ILE A 282 -1.92 17.00 -0.43
C ILE A 282 -0.58 16.60 -1.06
N ILE A 283 0.48 17.38 -0.82
CA ILE A 283 1.81 17.10 -1.37
C ILE A 283 2.33 15.75 -0.86
N PHE A 284 2.16 15.46 0.42
CA PHE A 284 2.58 14.20 1.01
C PHE A 284 1.72 13.04 0.50
N GLY A 285 0.42 13.24 0.33
CA GLY A 285 -0.47 12.28 -0.31
C GLY A 285 -0.05 11.93 -1.73
N LEU A 286 0.42 12.92 -2.53
CA LEU A 286 0.98 12.65 -3.87
C LEU A 286 2.16 11.67 -3.81
N ILE A 287 3.02 11.76 -2.79
CA ILE A 287 4.14 10.82 -2.60
C ILE A 287 3.62 9.44 -2.21
N HIS A 288 2.77 9.36 -1.18
CA HIS A 288 2.25 8.09 -0.66
C HIS A 288 1.42 7.32 -1.68
N GLY A 289 0.65 8.01 -2.54
CA GLY A 289 -0.14 7.34 -3.58
C GLY A 289 0.71 6.60 -4.62
N PHE A 290 1.94 7.03 -4.85
CA PHE A 290 2.87 6.27 -5.67
C PHE A 290 3.39 5.00 -4.99
N GLY A 291 3.38 4.92 -3.66
CA GLY A 291 3.82 3.73 -2.91
C GLY A 291 2.97 2.49 -3.19
N PHE A 292 1.66 2.68 -3.40
CA PHE A 292 0.74 1.59 -3.74
C PHE A 292 0.57 1.39 -5.26
N ALA A 293 0.99 2.37 -6.03
CA ALA A 293 0.83 2.39 -7.48
C ALA A 293 1.56 1.25 -8.19
N GLY A 294 2.73 0.83 -7.70
CA GLY A 294 3.48 -0.33 -8.21
C GLY A 294 2.65 -1.60 -8.14
N VAL A 295 2.07 -1.87 -6.98
CA VAL A 295 1.18 -3.02 -6.77
C VAL A 295 -0.02 -2.96 -7.72
N LEU A 296 -0.64 -1.79 -7.87
CA LEU A 296 -1.85 -1.63 -8.66
C LEU A 296 -1.58 -1.67 -10.19
N SER A 297 -0.42 -1.17 -10.65
CA SER A 297 -0.05 -1.20 -12.08
C SER A 297 0.31 -2.59 -12.55
N GLU A 298 0.95 -3.40 -11.70
CA GLU A 298 1.27 -4.80 -11.98
C GLU A 298 0.02 -5.67 -12.03
N LEU A 299 -1.01 -5.29 -11.31
CA LEU A 299 -2.28 -5.99 -11.19
C LEU A 299 -3.22 -5.78 -12.39
N GLY A 300 -2.93 -4.77 -13.25
CA GLY A 300 -3.68 -4.54 -14.49
C GLY A 300 -5.17 -4.33 -14.26
N LEU A 301 -5.54 -3.21 -13.63
CA LEU A 301 -6.96 -2.90 -13.37
C LEU A 301 -7.82 -2.89 -14.63
N PRO A 302 -9.07 -3.39 -14.53
CA PRO A 302 -10.05 -3.33 -15.60
C PRO A 302 -10.28 -1.88 -16.04
N LYS A 303 -10.09 -1.60 -17.33
CA LYS A 303 -10.38 -0.25 -17.85
C LYS A 303 -11.82 0.17 -17.55
N ASP A 304 -12.75 -0.77 -17.59
CA ASP A 304 -14.19 -0.54 -17.41
C ASP A 304 -14.63 -0.38 -15.94
N GLY A 305 -13.82 -0.85 -14.98
CA GLY A 305 -14.06 -0.74 -13.54
C GLY A 305 -13.11 0.21 -12.80
N LEU A 306 -12.06 0.72 -13.48
CA LEU A 306 -10.97 1.48 -12.87
C LEU A 306 -11.47 2.69 -12.06
N VAL A 307 -12.33 3.51 -12.65
CA VAL A 307 -12.85 4.72 -11.98
C VAL A 307 -13.65 4.35 -10.72
N VAL A 308 -14.51 3.33 -10.83
CA VAL A 308 -15.34 2.86 -9.70
C VAL A 308 -14.47 2.26 -8.61
N GLY A 309 -13.48 1.44 -8.98
CA GLY A 309 -12.51 0.87 -8.06
C GLY A 309 -11.69 1.94 -7.34
N LEU A 310 -11.10 2.89 -8.08
CA LEU A 310 -10.32 3.97 -7.49
C LEU A 310 -11.15 4.84 -6.54
N LEU A 311 -12.40 5.14 -6.87
CA LEU A 311 -13.31 5.87 -5.97
C LEU A 311 -13.61 5.06 -4.71
N GLY A 312 -13.91 3.76 -4.84
CA GLY A 312 -14.11 2.87 -3.69
C GLY A 312 -12.87 2.79 -2.81
N PHE A 313 -11.70 2.56 -3.39
CA PHE A 313 -10.43 2.47 -2.68
C PHE A 313 -10.13 3.74 -1.87
N ASN A 314 -10.20 4.91 -2.50
CA ASN A 314 -9.92 6.18 -1.82
C ASN A 314 -10.95 6.50 -0.73
N LEU A 315 -12.22 6.13 -0.91
CA LEU A 315 -13.22 6.23 0.16
C LEU A 315 -12.86 5.30 1.33
N GLY A 316 -12.41 4.08 1.05
CA GLY A 316 -11.92 3.14 2.07
C GLY A 316 -10.71 3.68 2.83
N VAL A 317 -9.73 4.24 2.12
CA VAL A 317 -8.57 4.93 2.69
C VAL A 317 -9.02 6.03 3.66
N GLU A 318 -9.91 6.93 3.25
CA GLU A 318 -10.38 8.03 4.10
C GLU A 318 -11.14 7.53 5.33
N LEU A 319 -11.99 6.52 5.18
CA LEU A 319 -12.70 5.90 6.30
C LEU A 319 -11.74 5.22 7.30
N GLY A 320 -10.72 4.52 6.81
CA GLY A 320 -9.68 3.90 7.64
C GLY A 320 -8.90 4.96 8.44
N GLN A 321 -8.49 6.03 7.80
CA GLN A 321 -7.78 7.15 8.44
C GLN A 321 -8.64 7.82 9.52
N ILE A 322 -9.92 8.11 9.23
CA ILE A 322 -10.86 8.69 10.19
C ILE A 322 -11.01 7.77 11.40
N LEU A 323 -11.17 6.46 11.20
CA LEU A 323 -11.28 5.50 12.30
C LEU A 323 -10.03 5.52 13.18
N VAL A 324 -8.84 5.45 12.61
CA VAL A 324 -7.57 5.49 13.35
C VAL A 324 -7.46 6.78 14.19
N VAL A 325 -7.78 7.92 13.60
CA VAL A 325 -7.76 9.21 14.30
C VAL A 325 -8.79 9.26 15.44
N LEU A 326 -10.01 8.78 15.21
CA LEU A 326 -11.03 8.71 16.26
C LEU A 326 -10.60 7.83 17.43
N ILE A 327 -9.98 6.69 17.15
CA ILE A 327 -9.42 5.80 18.18
C ILE A 327 -8.32 6.54 18.96
N ALA A 328 -7.36 7.16 18.26
CA ALA A 328 -6.26 7.87 18.88
C ALA A 328 -6.73 9.05 19.75
N LEU A 329 -7.64 9.88 19.23
CA LEU A 329 -8.24 10.98 20.01
C LEU A 329 -9.03 10.48 21.22
N THR A 330 -9.75 9.36 21.08
CA THR A 330 -10.48 8.76 22.20
C THR A 330 -9.53 8.28 23.29
N ILE A 331 -8.44 7.61 22.91
CA ILE A 331 -7.39 7.17 23.85
C ILE A 331 -6.78 8.38 24.55
N LEU A 332 -6.41 9.43 23.84
CA LEU A 332 -5.83 10.66 24.41
C LEU A 332 -6.81 11.37 25.35
N PHE A 333 -8.10 11.40 25.00
CA PHE A 333 -9.14 11.96 25.86
C PHE A 333 -9.31 11.18 27.16
N LEU A 334 -9.36 9.83 27.08
CA LEU A 334 -9.46 8.97 28.26
C LEU A 334 -8.23 9.09 29.15
N LEU A 335 -7.03 9.04 28.57
CA LEU A 335 -5.78 9.25 29.29
C LEU A 335 -5.73 10.62 29.97
N GLY A 336 -6.32 11.65 29.33
CA GLY A 336 -6.42 12.98 29.87
C GLY A 336 -7.25 13.11 31.16
N LYS A 337 -8.17 12.17 31.39
CA LYS A 337 -9.01 12.11 32.60
C LYS A 337 -8.42 11.26 33.73
N THR A 338 -7.31 10.57 33.50
CA THR A 338 -6.68 9.66 34.46
C THR A 338 -5.48 10.32 35.15
N TYR A 339 -4.94 9.63 36.15
CA TYR A 339 -3.68 9.98 36.81
C TYR A 339 -2.49 10.11 35.84
N LEU A 340 -2.59 9.49 34.65
CA LEU A 340 -1.61 9.53 33.58
C LEU A 340 -1.55 10.89 32.88
N SER A 341 -2.49 11.80 33.14
CA SER A 341 -2.49 13.16 32.55
C SER A 341 -1.19 13.93 32.81
N ARG A 342 -0.50 13.66 33.93
CA ARG A 342 0.80 14.28 34.26
C ARG A 342 1.93 13.88 33.31
N TYR A 343 1.79 12.76 32.57
CA TYR A 343 2.81 12.27 31.65
C TYR A 343 2.54 12.68 30.18
N LYS A 344 1.53 13.51 29.91
CA LYS A 344 1.17 13.91 28.54
C LYS A 344 2.34 14.48 27.76
N GLY A 345 3.13 15.38 28.36
CA GLY A 345 4.32 15.95 27.72
C GLY A 345 5.33 14.86 27.35
N PHE A 346 5.64 13.98 28.30
CA PHE A 346 6.57 12.89 28.08
C PHE A 346 6.09 11.93 26.97
N VAL A 347 4.78 11.59 26.94
CA VAL A 347 4.21 10.73 25.87
C VAL A 347 4.28 11.44 24.53
N TYR A 348 3.98 12.74 24.48
CA TYR A 348 4.11 13.54 23.26
C TYR A 348 5.55 13.53 22.71
N ASP A 349 6.53 13.87 23.55
CA ASP A 349 7.94 13.90 23.16
C ASP A 349 8.44 12.52 22.75
N LEU A 350 8.12 11.49 23.54
CA LEU A 350 8.51 10.10 23.24
C LEU A 350 7.93 9.63 21.88
N THR A 351 6.64 9.91 21.65
CA THR A 351 5.98 9.54 20.37
C THR A 351 6.66 10.25 19.19
N GLY A 352 6.92 11.56 19.31
CA GLY A 352 7.61 12.32 18.28
C GLY A 352 9.02 11.80 18.00
N MET A 353 9.80 11.49 19.06
CA MET A 353 11.15 10.92 18.91
C MET A 353 11.12 9.53 18.24
N LEU A 354 10.17 8.68 18.59
CA LEU A 354 10.01 7.37 17.96
C LEU A 354 9.64 7.50 16.49
N LEU A 355 8.75 8.42 16.14
CA LEU A 355 8.38 8.70 14.74
C LEU A 355 9.54 9.27 13.93
N ILE A 356 10.35 10.16 14.53
CA ILE A 356 11.58 10.64 13.90
C ILE A 356 12.54 9.47 13.65
N ALA A 357 12.77 8.62 14.65
CA ALA A 357 13.67 7.47 14.52
C ALA A 357 13.19 6.50 13.43
N LEU A 358 11.89 6.23 13.37
CA LEU A 358 11.26 5.38 12.34
C LEU A 358 11.38 6.01 10.95
N GLY A 359 11.07 7.30 10.81
CA GLY A 359 11.19 8.04 9.56
C GLY A 359 12.63 8.08 9.05
N VAL A 360 13.62 8.30 9.95
CA VAL A 360 15.06 8.24 9.62
C VAL A 360 15.44 6.83 9.16
N TYR A 361 15.02 5.81 9.88
CA TYR A 361 15.32 4.41 9.54
C TYR A 361 14.82 4.07 8.13
N TRP A 362 13.57 4.37 7.81
CA TRP A 362 13.01 4.11 6.48
C TRP A 362 13.65 4.99 5.41
N PHE A 363 13.82 6.30 5.68
CA PHE A 363 14.41 7.22 4.71
C PHE A 363 15.85 6.83 4.36
N VAL A 364 16.70 6.65 5.38
CA VAL A 364 18.12 6.36 5.17
C VAL A 364 18.31 4.97 4.57
N GLY A 365 17.63 3.95 5.11
CA GLY A 365 17.71 2.59 4.61
C GLY A 365 17.38 2.51 3.12
N ARG A 366 16.24 3.10 2.72
CA ARG A 366 15.79 3.08 1.31
C ARG A 366 16.62 4.01 0.41
N ALA A 367 17.04 5.18 0.92
CA ALA A 367 17.84 6.12 0.12
C ALA A 367 19.24 5.60 -0.19
N LEU A 368 19.80 4.76 0.69
CA LEU A 368 21.12 4.14 0.51
C LEU A 368 21.06 2.74 -0.13
N GLY A 369 19.88 2.14 -0.21
CA GLY A 369 19.70 0.77 -0.75
C GLY A 369 20.22 -0.31 0.20
N ILE A 370 20.06 -0.13 1.54
CA ILE A 370 20.52 -1.04 2.60
C ILE A 370 19.39 -1.55 3.46
#